data_875e9bb2bcc3364f80cd44ec5d9e9ff0
#
_entry.id   875e9bb2bcc3364f80cd44ec5d9e9ff0
#
_cell.length_a   1.000
_cell.length_b   1.000
_cell.length_c   1.000
_cell.angle_alpha   90.00
_cell.angle_beta   90.00
_cell.angle_gamma   90.00
#
_symmetry.space_group_name_H-M   'P 1'
#
loop_
_entity.id
_entity.type
_entity.pdbx_description
1 polymer ?
#
loop_
_entity_poly.entity_id
_entity_poly.type
_entity_poly.pdbx_seq_one_letter_code
_entity_poly.pdbx_strand_id
1 'polypeptide(L)' 'MATQHSPADDIVYNLVSVQYHTLKAAQAYDSYVQDAEGHDDVRAFFQQCAQQDAERAKKCHELLGQLTGDGGLSPSS' A
#
# COMPACT_ATOMS: atom_id res chain seq x y z
N MET A 1 -1.36 8.06 -22.39
CA MET A 1 -2.23 7.79 -21.41
C MET A 1 -3.43 7.03 -21.87
N ALA A 2 -3.65 6.08 -21.23
CA ALA A 2 -4.66 5.16 -21.68
C ALA A 2 -6.03 5.75 -21.49
N THR A 3 -6.52 6.39 -22.49
CA THR A 3 -7.84 6.96 -22.42
C THR A 3 -8.92 5.92 -22.53
N GLN A 4 -8.54 4.68 -22.84
CA GLN A 4 -9.51 3.62 -22.93
C GLN A 4 -9.90 3.04 -21.59
N HIS A 5 -9.18 3.38 -20.54
CA HIS A 5 -9.48 2.81 -19.23
C HIS A 5 -10.77 3.41 -18.71
N SER A 6 -11.63 2.56 -18.19
CA SER A 6 -12.79 3.05 -17.46
C SER A 6 -12.34 3.60 -16.11
N PRO A 7 -13.14 4.45 -15.51
CA PRO A 7 -12.80 4.93 -14.16
C PRO A 7 -12.60 3.80 -13.16
N ALA A 8 -13.36 2.71 -13.30
CA ALA A 8 -13.20 1.57 -12.38
C ALA A 8 -11.83 0.94 -12.55
N ASP A 9 -11.37 0.82 -13.80
CA ASP A 9 -10.04 0.26 -14.04
C ASP A 9 -8.96 1.17 -13.50
N ASP A 10 -9.15 2.47 -13.62
CA ASP A 10 -8.19 3.42 -13.10
C ASP A 10 -8.08 3.32 -11.59
N ILE A 11 -9.21 3.13 -10.91
CA ILE A 11 -9.20 3.02 -9.45
C ILE A 11 -8.44 1.77 -9.02
N VAL A 12 -8.65 0.66 -9.69
CA VAL A 12 -7.93 -0.57 -9.37
C VAL A 12 -6.45 -0.37 -9.59
N TYR A 13 -6.08 0.19 -10.72
CA TYR A 13 -4.67 0.43 -11.02
C TYR A 13 -4.05 1.34 -9.95
N ASN A 14 -4.76 2.39 -9.58
CA ASN A 14 -4.23 3.34 -8.61
C ASN A 14 -4.04 2.69 -7.25
N LEU A 15 -4.98 1.85 -6.84
CA LEU A 15 -4.85 1.14 -5.57
C LEU A 15 -3.67 0.17 -5.59
N VAL A 16 -3.49 -0.53 -6.70
CA VAL A 16 -2.34 -1.43 -6.83
C VAL A 16 -1.04 -0.65 -6.73
N SER A 17 -1.01 0.52 -7.36
CA SER A 17 0.19 1.35 -7.30
C SER A 17 0.49 1.81 -5.88
N VAL A 18 -0.52 2.25 -5.16
CA VAL A 18 -0.33 2.66 -3.77
C VAL A 18 0.16 1.49 -2.93
N GLN A 19 -0.44 0.35 -3.11
CA GLN A 19 -0.06 -0.83 -2.35
C GLN A 19 1.38 -1.23 -2.64
N TYR A 20 1.76 -1.22 -3.91
CA TYR A 20 3.12 -1.58 -4.29
C TYR A 20 4.14 -0.65 -3.66
N HIS A 21 3.92 0.65 -3.79
CA HIS A 21 4.88 1.62 -3.26
C HIS A 21 4.93 1.58 -1.74
N THR A 22 3.78 1.36 -1.12
CA THR A 22 3.72 1.27 0.33
C THR A 22 4.50 0.07 0.85
N LEU A 23 4.34 -1.07 0.19
CA LEU A 23 5.06 -2.27 0.59
C LEU A 23 6.56 -2.13 0.35
N LYS A 24 6.94 -1.48 -0.74
CA LYS A 24 8.35 -1.23 -0.98
C LYS A 24 8.94 -0.31 0.08
N ALA A 25 8.21 0.72 0.46
CA ALA A 25 8.68 1.62 1.51
C ALA A 25 8.81 0.87 2.83
N ALA A 26 7.86 0.01 3.13
CA ALA A 26 7.89 -0.74 4.39
C ALA A 26 9.14 -1.60 4.48
N GLN A 27 9.57 -2.17 3.37
CA GLN A 27 10.78 -2.98 3.36
C GLN A 27 12.02 -2.14 3.68
N ALA A 28 12.02 -0.89 3.24
CA ALA A 28 13.17 -0.02 3.48
C ALA A 28 13.26 0.43 4.92
N TYR A 29 12.15 0.43 5.65
CA TYR A 29 12.16 0.94 7.02
C TYR A 29 12.97 0.07 7.97
N ASP A 30 13.14 -1.22 7.69
CA ASP A 30 14.02 -2.03 8.52
C ASP A 30 15.43 -1.45 8.53
N SER A 31 15.91 -1.08 7.37
CA SER A 31 17.22 -0.48 7.24
C SER A 31 17.27 0.89 7.91
N TYR A 32 16.22 1.67 7.73
CA TYR A 32 16.16 3.00 8.34
C TYR A 32 16.22 2.92 9.86
N VAL A 33 15.49 1.97 10.42
CA VAL A 33 15.46 1.80 11.87
C VAL A 33 16.85 1.40 12.38
N GLN A 34 17.53 0.55 11.65
CA GLN A 34 18.88 0.16 12.03
C GLN A 34 19.84 1.34 11.96
N ASP A 35 19.72 2.15 10.93
CA ASP A 35 20.57 3.32 10.75
C ASP A 35 20.35 4.32 11.89
N ALA A 36 19.19 4.32 12.47
CA ALA A 36 18.84 5.27 13.52
C ALA A 36 19.23 4.78 14.90
N GLU A 37 20.04 3.76 14.98
CA GLU A 37 20.49 3.26 16.28
C GLU A 37 21.20 4.37 17.03
N GLY A 38 20.83 4.56 18.29
CA GLY A 38 21.38 5.65 19.09
C GLY A 38 20.62 6.95 18.98
N HIS A 39 19.63 7.00 18.12
CA HIS A 39 18.77 8.18 17.92
C HIS A 39 17.33 7.77 18.17
N ASP A 40 16.94 7.68 19.41
CA ASP A 40 15.66 7.07 19.79
C ASP A 40 14.48 7.76 19.16
N ASP A 41 14.50 9.09 19.09
CA ASP A 41 13.37 9.82 18.51
C ASP A 41 13.22 9.51 17.03
N VAL A 42 14.32 9.47 16.32
CA VAL A 42 14.29 9.20 14.89
C VAL A 42 13.86 7.76 14.65
N ARG A 43 14.39 6.86 15.44
CA ARG A 43 14.05 5.45 15.30
C ARG A 43 12.57 5.22 15.54
N ALA A 44 12.02 5.84 16.57
CA ALA A 44 10.60 5.71 16.87
C ALA A 44 9.76 6.25 15.72
N PHE A 45 10.20 7.34 15.12
CA PHE A 45 9.47 7.90 13.98
C PHE A 45 9.46 6.92 12.81
N PHE A 46 10.61 6.32 12.51
CA PHE A 46 10.66 5.35 11.41
C PHE A 46 9.77 4.14 11.69
N GLN A 47 9.76 3.68 12.94
CA GLN A 47 8.89 2.56 13.31
C GLN A 47 7.43 2.93 13.14
N GLN A 48 7.08 4.15 13.47
CA GLN A 48 5.71 4.61 13.28
C GLN A 48 5.35 4.69 11.81
N CYS A 49 6.26 5.17 10.99
CA CYS A 49 6.03 5.22 9.55
C CYS A 49 5.81 3.83 8.98
N ALA A 50 6.61 2.87 9.42
CA ALA A 50 6.48 1.50 8.95
C ALA A 50 5.12 0.93 9.32
N GLN A 51 4.67 1.21 10.53
CA GLN A 51 3.37 0.72 10.97
C GLN A 51 2.25 1.36 10.17
N GLN A 52 2.34 2.66 9.92
CA GLN A 52 1.33 3.35 9.12
C GLN A 52 1.30 2.81 7.70
N ASP A 53 2.46 2.51 7.14
CA ASP A 53 2.50 1.95 5.80
C ASP A 53 1.89 0.55 5.76
N ALA A 54 2.13 -0.24 6.80
CA ALA A 54 1.53 -1.57 6.86
C ALA A 54 0.00 -1.48 6.90
N GLU A 55 -0.51 -0.53 7.67
CA GLU A 55 -1.95 -0.33 7.74
C GLU A 55 -2.50 0.18 6.42
N ARG A 56 -1.76 1.05 5.76
CA ARG A 56 -2.18 1.55 4.46
C ARG A 56 -2.24 0.44 3.43
N ALA A 57 -1.23 -0.43 3.42
CA ALA A 57 -1.22 -1.56 2.50
C ALA A 57 -2.40 -2.50 2.77
N LYS A 58 -2.71 -2.70 4.03
CA LYS A 58 -3.84 -3.54 4.39
C LYS A 58 -5.15 -2.92 3.90
N LYS A 59 -5.29 -1.62 4.05
CA LYS A 59 -6.50 -0.94 3.58
C LYS A 59 -6.62 -1.03 2.06
N CYS A 60 -5.51 -0.88 1.36
CA CYS A 60 -5.53 -1.04 -0.09
C CYS A 60 -6.00 -2.44 -0.47
N HIS A 61 -5.51 -3.44 0.23
CA HIS A 61 -5.90 -4.81 -0.05
C HIS A 61 -7.40 -5.01 0.16
N GLU A 62 -7.93 -4.46 1.24
CA GLU A 62 -9.36 -4.57 1.52
C GLU A 62 -10.19 -3.91 0.42
N LEU A 63 -9.77 -2.71 0.02
CA LEU A 63 -10.51 -1.99 -1.02
C LEU A 63 -10.43 -2.70 -2.36
N LEU A 64 -9.27 -3.25 -2.68
CA LEU A 64 -9.14 -4.03 -3.90
C LEU A 64 -10.04 -5.25 -3.86
N GLY A 65 -10.13 -5.91 -2.71
CA GLY A 65 -11.02 -7.04 -2.57
C GLY A 65 -12.46 -6.66 -2.81
N GLN A 66 -12.88 -5.51 -2.32
CA GLN A 66 -14.24 -5.06 -2.54
C GLN A 66 -14.50 -4.79 -4.01
N LEU A 67 -13.56 -4.14 -4.68
CA LEU A 67 -13.75 -3.78 -6.08
C LEU A 67 -13.74 -5.00 -7.00
N THR A 68 -12.90 -5.98 -6.68
CA THR A 68 -12.78 -7.14 -7.55
C THR A 68 -13.65 -8.30 -7.10
N GLY A 69 -13.86 -8.41 -5.80
CA GLY A 69 -14.64 -9.51 -5.28
C GLY A 69 -16.13 -9.33 -5.37
N ASP A 70 -16.57 -8.08 -5.42
CA ASP A 70 -17.99 -7.78 -5.44
C ASP A 70 -18.54 -7.76 -6.86
N GLY A 71 -18.01 -8.61 -7.68
CA GLY A 71 -18.55 -8.69 -9.01
C GLY A 71 -17.75 -7.92 -10.04
N GLY A 72 -16.69 -7.27 -9.61
CA GLY A 72 -15.85 -6.57 -10.57
C GLY A 72 -15.18 -7.53 -11.51
N LEU A 73 -14.23 -8.26 -10.97
CA LEU A 73 -13.50 -9.23 -11.78
C LEU A 73 -13.90 -10.65 -11.47
N SER A 74 -14.69 -10.84 -10.46
CA SER A 74 -15.06 -12.18 -10.06
C SER A 74 -16.08 -12.77 -11.03
N PRO A 75 -15.75 -13.84 -11.68
CA PRO A 75 -16.70 -14.44 -12.62
C PRO A 75 -17.82 -15.18 -11.94
N SER A 76 -17.65 -15.50 -10.70
CA SER A 76 -18.65 -16.29 -10.00
C SER A 76 -19.74 -15.45 -9.40
N SER A 77 -19.56 -14.21 -9.45
CA SER A 77 -20.53 -13.32 -8.84
C SER A 77 -21.87 -13.35 -9.55
#